data_5977dbb5e499cd3ed6307cbfbe59ad1b
#
_entry.id   5977dbb5e499cd3ed6307cbfbe59ad1b
#
_cell.length_a   1.000
_cell.length_b   1.000
_cell.length_c   1.000
_cell.angle_alpha   90.00
_cell.angle_beta   90.00
_cell.angle_gamma   90.00
#
_symmetry.space_group_name_H-M   'P 1'
#
loop_
_entity.id
_entity.type
_entity.pdbx_description
1 polymer ?
#
loop_
_entity_poly.entity_id
_entity_poly.type
_entity_poly.pdbx_seq_one_letter_code
_entity_poly.pdbx_strand_id
1 'polypeptide(L)'
;TLIVMVVSLLLTAFLFGLPIMRYQTYNQYGVIKGTEGIAYEKAQAEKYAVPLTEDYVTETIQDVQKLFENPDNIGTDGNEQFLIGDAYWNNIAPREKMLTLIAKAYSKPNEYVGYNSMPDLDVSNGADFYQAMESKRENILNAPSSNLSNEQKDYWRNMASNINMPLKYGYFEGWEIITTSFELLMFAILAICIVIAPVFSGEYQAGTDAVILSGKYGKTKLITAKILAS
;
A
#
# COMPACT_ATOMS: atom_id res chain seq x y z
N THR A 1 0.57 19.33 30.76
CA THR A 1 1.22 19.51 29.41
C THR A 1 2.31 18.47 29.16
N LEU A 2 3.35 18.35 30.01
CA LEU A 2 4.44 17.38 29.81
C LEU A 2 3.95 15.92 29.76
N ILE A 3 3.07 15.53 30.68
CA ILE A 3 2.50 14.16 30.73
C ILE A 3 1.76 13.86 29.45
N VAL A 4 0.98 14.81 28.93
CA VAL A 4 0.23 14.64 27.69
C VAL A 4 1.16 14.49 26.49
N MET A 5 2.22 15.31 26.40
CA MET A 5 3.24 15.17 25.35
C MET A 5 3.92 13.80 25.38
N VAL A 6 4.29 13.32 26.56
CA VAL A 6 4.92 12.00 26.74
C VAL A 6 3.94 10.88 26.35
N VAL A 7 2.68 10.96 26.78
CA VAL A 7 1.65 9.97 26.44
C VAL A 7 1.38 9.97 24.93
N SER A 8 1.26 11.13 24.30
CA SER A 8 1.06 11.25 22.84
C SER A 8 2.23 10.69 22.07
N LEU A 9 3.46 10.95 22.52
CA LEU A 9 4.69 10.43 21.89
C LEU A 9 4.78 8.91 22.03
N LEU A 10 4.46 8.36 23.20
CA LEU A 10 4.40 6.91 23.41
C LEU A 10 3.29 6.26 22.59
N LEU A 11 2.11 6.88 22.51
CA LEU A 11 1.01 6.39 21.69
C LEU A 11 1.39 6.39 20.21
N THR A 12 2.00 7.45 19.71
CA THR A 12 2.47 7.55 18.33
C THR A 12 3.53 6.49 18.03
N ALA A 13 4.55 6.35 18.89
CA ALA A 13 5.57 5.32 18.75
C ALA A 13 4.98 3.90 18.75
N PHE A 14 3.98 3.66 19.58
CA PHE A 14 3.27 2.39 19.63
C PHE A 14 2.46 2.14 18.35
N LEU A 15 1.68 3.12 17.89
CA LEU A 15 0.84 2.99 16.71
C LEU A 15 1.66 2.77 15.43
N PHE A 16 2.77 3.48 15.26
CA PHE A 16 3.63 3.32 14.09
C PHE A 16 4.63 2.17 14.24
N GLY A 17 5.04 1.84 15.45
CA GLY A 17 5.95 0.73 15.72
C GLY A 17 5.30 -0.65 15.62
N LEU A 18 4.02 -0.77 15.98
CA LEU A 18 3.29 -2.03 15.96
C LEU A 18 3.23 -2.71 14.58
N PRO A 19 2.91 -2.02 13.48
CA PRO A 19 2.94 -2.63 12.15
C PRO A 19 4.31 -3.19 11.79
N ILE A 20 5.38 -2.47 12.13
CA ILE A 20 6.76 -2.93 11.90
C ILE A 20 7.06 -4.18 12.72
N MET A 21 6.71 -4.19 14.00
CA MET A 21 6.95 -5.34 14.87
C MET A 21 6.14 -6.58 14.48
N ARG A 22 4.94 -6.37 13.92
CA ARG A 22 4.05 -7.45 13.47
C ARG A 22 4.32 -7.88 12.03
N TYR A 23 5.18 -7.15 11.32
CA TYR A 23 5.54 -7.51 9.96
C TYR A 23 6.11 -8.93 9.91
N GLN A 24 5.65 -9.72 8.95
CA GLN A 24 6.09 -11.10 8.76
C GLN A 24 6.24 -11.37 7.27
N THR A 25 7.34 -12.01 6.93
CA THR A 25 7.57 -12.58 5.62
C THR A 25 8.07 -14.01 5.77
N TYR A 26 8.13 -14.72 4.67
CA TYR A 26 8.50 -16.13 4.67
C TYR A 26 9.65 -16.39 3.71
N ASN A 27 10.49 -17.33 4.07
CA ASN A 27 11.43 -17.97 3.16
C ASN A 27 11.29 -19.49 3.28
N GLN A 28 12.09 -20.23 2.53
CA GLN A 28 12.09 -21.71 2.57
C GLN A 28 12.37 -22.33 3.95
N TYR A 29 12.90 -21.56 4.89
CA TYR A 29 13.25 -22.01 6.25
C TYR A 29 12.23 -21.58 7.31
N GLY A 30 11.25 -20.75 6.97
CA GLY A 30 10.20 -20.32 7.87
C GLY A 30 9.94 -18.81 7.89
N VAL A 31 9.43 -18.33 9.03
CA VAL A 31 8.97 -16.94 9.22
C VAL A 31 10.12 -16.03 9.61
N ILE A 32 10.27 -14.91 8.92
CA ILE A 32 11.16 -13.80 9.28
C ILE A 32 10.27 -12.62 9.73
N LYS A 33 10.59 -12.00 10.88
CA LYS A 33 9.73 -11.00 11.52
C LYS A 33 10.38 -9.62 11.63
N GLY A 34 9.52 -8.61 11.77
CA GLY A 34 9.94 -7.24 12.06
C GLY A 34 10.89 -6.66 11.02
N THR A 35 11.87 -5.91 11.49
CA THR A 35 12.86 -5.23 10.63
C THR A 35 13.71 -6.18 9.80
N GLU A 36 13.96 -7.39 10.27
CA GLU A 36 14.68 -8.42 9.50
C GLU A 36 13.84 -8.90 8.31
N GLY A 37 12.52 -9.09 8.52
CA GLY A 37 11.59 -9.43 7.44
C GLY A 37 11.53 -8.34 6.38
N ILE A 38 11.46 -7.07 6.79
CA ILE A 38 11.47 -5.93 5.87
C ILE A 38 12.79 -5.88 5.08
N ALA A 39 13.93 -6.05 5.76
CA ALA A 39 15.24 -6.05 5.11
C ALA A 39 15.38 -7.20 4.10
N TYR A 40 14.88 -8.37 4.45
CA TYR A 40 14.85 -9.54 3.56
C TYR A 40 14.02 -9.27 2.31
N GLU A 41 12.78 -8.82 2.44
CA GLU A 41 11.93 -8.53 1.26
C GLU A 41 12.51 -7.42 0.38
N LYS A 42 13.05 -6.36 1.01
CA LYS A 42 13.72 -5.31 0.26
C LYS A 42 14.87 -5.86 -0.57
N ALA A 43 15.72 -6.71 0.02
CA ALA A 43 16.83 -7.33 -0.69
C ALA A 43 16.35 -8.27 -1.82
N GLN A 44 15.22 -8.96 -1.65
CA GLN A 44 14.65 -9.78 -2.72
C GLN A 44 14.09 -8.90 -3.85
N ALA A 45 13.29 -7.87 -3.53
CA ALA A 45 12.72 -6.98 -4.54
C ALA A 45 13.80 -6.20 -5.33
N GLU A 46 14.91 -5.84 -4.70
CA GLU A 46 16.03 -5.16 -5.36
C GLU A 46 16.70 -6.01 -6.44
N LYS A 47 16.66 -7.34 -6.36
CA LYS A 47 17.17 -8.24 -7.42
C LYS A 47 16.39 -8.09 -8.72
N TYR A 48 15.13 -7.70 -8.63
CA TYR A 48 14.20 -7.52 -9.74
C TYR A 48 13.79 -6.05 -9.95
N ALA A 49 14.61 -5.12 -9.45
CA ALA A 49 14.38 -3.68 -9.60
C ALA A 49 14.72 -3.19 -11.02
N VAL A 50 13.94 -3.65 -11.99
CA VAL A 50 14.11 -3.40 -13.41
C VAL A 50 12.94 -2.64 -14.02
N PRO A 51 13.14 -1.93 -15.14
CA PRO A 51 12.03 -1.43 -15.94
C PRO A 51 11.23 -2.60 -16.53
N LEU A 52 9.91 -2.57 -16.37
CA LEU A 52 9.00 -3.57 -16.95
C LEU A 52 8.77 -3.24 -18.44
N THR A 53 9.78 -3.45 -19.27
CA THR A 53 9.61 -3.35 -20.72
C THR A 53 8.74 -4.50 -21.23
N GLU A 54 8.11 -4.34 -22.39
CA GLU A 54 7.29 -5.39 -23.00
C GLU A 54 8.11 -6.66 -23.28
N ASP A 55 9.36 -6.50 -23.72
CA ASP A 55 10.28 -7.63 -23.89
C ASP A 55 10.54 -8.37 -22.57
N TYR A 56 10.82 -7.61 -21.49
CA TYR A 56 11.03 -8.19 -20.15
C TYR A 56 9.78 -8.91 -19.62
N VAL A 57 8.59 -8.35 -19.88
CA VAL A 57 7.32 -8.99 -19.50
C VAL A 57 7.12 -10.28 -20.29
N THR A 58 7.40 -10.27 -21.60
CA THR A 58 7.35 -11.45 -22.48
C THR A 58 8.27 -12.56 -21.99
N GLU A 59 9.54 -12.24 -21.74
CA GLU A 59 10.52 -13.18 -21.18
C GLU A 59 10.07 -13.73 -19.82
N THR A 60 9.54 -12.85 -18.96
CA THR A 60 9.05 -13.25 -17.64
C THR A 60 7.89 -14.25 -17.71
N ILE A 61 6.93 -14.05 -18.63
CA ILE A 61 5.83 -14.99 -18.85
C ILE A 61 6.39 -16.35 -19.30
N GLN A 62 7.30 -16.36 -20.29
CA GLN A 62 7.94 -17.58 -20.80
C GLN A 62 8.69 -18.33 -19.69
N ASP A 63 9.43 -17.62 -18.87
CA ASP A 63 10.21 -18.23 -17.79
C ASP A 63 9.33 -18.90 -16.75
N VAL A 64 8.20 -18.25 -16.39
CA VAL A 64 7.24 -18.87 -15.47
C VAL A 64 6.57 -20.09 -16.10
N GLN A 65 6.18 -20.02 -17.40
CA GLN A 65 5.59 -21.14 -18.12
C GLN A 65 6.51 -22.37 -18.15
N LYS A 66 7.80 -22.17 -18.43
CA LYS A 66 8.80 -23.25 -18.39
C LYS A 66 8.90 -23.95 -17.04
N LEU A 67 8.71 -23.22 -15.92
CA LEU A 67 8.72 -23.85 -14.61
C LEU A 67 7.53 -24.79 -14.41
N PHE A 68 6.38 -24.49 -15.01
CA PHE A 68 5.19 -25.34 -14.99
C PHE A 68 5.25 -26.51 -15.98
N GLU A 69 6.18 -26.54 -16.93
CA GLU A 69 6.38 -27.69 -17.81
C GLU A 69 6.97 -28.90 -17.08
N ASN A 70 7.65 -28.70 -15.95
CA ASN A 70 8.22 -29.77 -15.15
C ASN A 70 7.24 -30.22 -14.04
N PRO A 71 6.67 -31.44 -14.12
CA PRO A 71 5.74 -31.95 -13.12
C PRO A 71 6.29 -31.97 -11.68
N ASP A 72 7.59 -32.12 -11.51
CA ASP A 72 8.24 -32.14 -10.18
C ASP A 72 8.18 -30.79 -9.48
N ASN A 73 7.95 -29.72 -10.23
CA ASN A 73 7.80 -28.37 -9.69
C ASN A 73 6.38 -28.07 -9.21
N ILE A 74 5.39 -28.91 -9.49
CA ILE A 74 3.97 -28.60 -9.37
C ILE A 74 3.37 -29.25 -8.14
N GLY A 75 2.77 -28.44 -7.27
CA GLY A 75 1.80 -28.82 -6.26
C GLY A 75 0.37 -28.55 -6.74
N THR A 76 -0.59 -29.27 -6.18
CA THR A 76 -2.02 -29.08 -6.49
C THR A 76 -2.81 -28.91 -5.21
N ASP A 77 -3.77 -27.96 -5.23
CA ASP A 77 -4.81 -27.82 -4.21
C ASP A 77 -6.16 -27.69 -4.93
N GLY A 78 -6.98 -28.75 -4.82
CA GLY A 78 -8.18 -28.87 -5.63
C GLY A 78 -7.86 -28.88 -7.12
N ASN A 79 -8.36 -27.88 -7.84
CA ASN A 79 -8.11 -27.68 -9.28
C ASN A 79 -6.97 -26.69 -9.58
N GLU A 80 -6.40 -26.07 -8.56
CA GLU A 80 -5.34 -25.07 -8.74
C GLU A 80 -3.98 -25.74 -8.73
N GLN A 81 -3.12 -25.33 -9.67
CA GLN A 81 -1.72 -25.72 -9.72
C GLN A 81 -0.86 -24.56 -9.22
N PHE A 82 0.19 -24.87 -8.48
CA PHE A 82 1.16 -23.91 -7.98
C PHE A 82 2.57 -24.51 -7.96
N LEU A 83 3.57 -23.64 -8.00
CA LEU A 83 4.95 -24.10 -7.93
C LEU A 83 5.34 -24.38 -6.47
N ILE A 84 6.15 -25.42 -6.28
CA ILE A 84 6.64 -25.89 -4.97
C ILE A 84 8.17 -25.92 -4.94
N GLY A 85 8.72 -26.12 -3.75
CA GLY A 85 10.13 -26.30 -3.52
C GLY A 85 11.00 -25.17 -4.07
N ASP A 86 12.13 -25.53 -4.66
CA ASP A 86 13.09 -24.57 -5.22
C ASP A 86 12.52 -23.77 -6.40
N ALA A 87 11.60 -24.35 -7.16
CA ALA A 87 10.93 -23.65 -8.26
C ALA A 87 10.17 -22.43 -7.76
N TYR A 88 9.45 -22.55 -6.64
CA TYR A 88 8.76 -21.44 -6.01
C TYR A 88 9.73 -20.48 -5.30
N TRP A 89 10.56 -20.99 -4.39
CA TRP A 89 11.35 -20.13 -3.51
C TRP A 89 12.44 -19.33 -4.23
N ASN A 90 13.02 -19.87 -5.31
CA ASN A 90 14.08 -19.20 -6.05
C ASN A 90 13.58 -18.33 -7.19
N ASN A 91 12.41 -18.66 -7.79
CA ASN A 91 11.96 -17.98 -9.01
C ASN A 91 10.68 -17.15 -8.81
N ILE A 92 9.79 -17.56 -7.91
CA ILE A 92 8.50 -16.90 -7.71
C ILE A 92 8.52 -15.98 -6.49
N ALA A 93 8.79 -16.53 -5.30
CA ALA A 93 8.69 -15.81 -4.04
C ALA A 93 9.40 -14.43 -4.04
N PRO A 94 10.62 -14.28 -4.62
CA PRO A 94 11.30 -12.98 -4.64
C PRO A 94 10.64 -11.91 -5.51
N ARG A 95 9.77 -12.30 -6.44
CA ARG A 95 9.11 -11.42 -7.42
C ARG A 95 7.60 -11.67 -7.58
N GLU A 96 6.99 -12.38 -6.64
CA GLU A 96 5.58 -12.81 -6.74
C GLU A 96 4.63 -11.64 -6.97
N LYS A 97 4.86 -10.50 -6.31
CA LYS A 97 4.06 -9.29 -6.49
C LYS A 97 4.19 -8.70 -7.90
N MET A 98 5.39 -8.76 -8.49
CA MET A 98 5.60 -8.36 -9.88
C MET A 98 4.86 -9.30 -10.83
N LEU A 99 4.98 -10.61 -10.62
CA LEU A 99 4.29 -11.61 -11.43
C LEU A 99 2.77 -11.46 -11.33
N THR A 100 2.27 -11.21 -10.12
CA THR A 100 0.85 -10.93 -9.90
C THR A 100 0.40 -9.64 -10.60
N LEU A 101 1.23 -8.58 -10.62
CA LEU A 101 0.94 -7.35 -11.36
C LEU A 101 0.81 -7.64 -12.87
N ILE A 102 1.73 -8.41 -13.42
CA ILE A 102 1.70 -8.82 -14.84
C ILE A 102 0.43 -9.64 -15.13
N ALA A 103 0.15 -10.67 -14.34
CA ALA A 103 -1.04 -11.51 -14.52
C ALA A 103 -2.35 -10.67 -14.41
N LYS A 104 -2.40 -9.74 -13.47
CA LYS A 104 -3.54 -8.84 -13.29
C LYS A 104 -3.81 -7.93 -14.49
N ALA A 105 -2.80 -7.57 -15.27
CA ALA A 105 -3.02 -6.74 -16.46
C ALA A 105 -3.97 -7.42 -17.47
N TYR A 106 -3.92 -8.74 -17.57
CA TYR A 106 -4.70 -9.53 -18.53
C TYR A 106 -5.98 -10.13 -17.96
N SER A 107 -6.20 -10.03 -16.65
CA SER A 107 -7.40 -10.57 -16.00
C SER A 107 -8.61 -9.64 -16.14
N LYS A 108 -9.82 -10.20 -15.97
CA LYS A 108 -11.06 -9.42 -15.91
C LYS A 108 -11.08 -8.51 -14.65
N PRO A 109 -11.83 -7.41 -14.66
CA PRO A 109 -12.05 -6.62 -13.45
C PRO A 109 -12.60 -7.51 -12.32
N ASN A 110 -12.05 -7.34 -11.10
CA ASN A 110 -12.41 -8.08 -9.88
C ASN A 110 -12.11 -9.60 -9.91
N GLU A 111 -11.39 -10.09 -10.90
CA GLU A 111 -10.91 -11.46 -10.92
C GLU A 111 -9.68 -11.57 -10.01
N TYR A 112 -9.68 -12.60 -9.13
CA TYR A 112 -8.51 -12.93 -8.34
C TYR A 112 -7.55 -13.75 -9.20
N VAL A 113 -6.37 -13.21 -9.43
CA VAL A 113 -5.30 -13.90 -10.19
C VAL A 113 -3.97 -13.71 -9.49
N GLY A 114 -3.13 -14.72 -9.58
CA GLY A 114 -1.77 -14.74 -9.10
C GLY A 114 -0.80 -15.18 -10.21
N TYR A 115 0.44 -15.44 -9.85
CA TYR A 115 1.44 -15.97 -10.78
C TYR A 115 1.02 -17.32 -11.41
N ASN A 116 0.20 -18.08 -10.68
CA ASN A 116 -0.32 -19.38 -11.11
C ASN A 116 -1.30 -19.32 -12.30
N SER A 117 -1.76 -18.14 -12.68
CA SER A 117 -2.54 -17.93 -13.90
C SER A 117 -1.66 -17.64 -15.14
N MET A 118 -0.35 -17.44 -14.96
CA MET A 118 0.56 -17.14 -16.08
C MET A 118 0.72 -18.28 -17.09
N PRO A 119 0.61 -19.58 -16.73
CA PRO A 119 0.63 -20.65 -17.71
C PRO A 119 -0.45 -20.54 -18.78
N ASP A 120 -1.60 -19.94 -18.48
CA ASP A 120 -2.72 -19.78 -19.40
C ASP A 120 -2.60 -18.54 -20.31
N LEU A 121 -1.59 -17.69 -20.07
CA LEU A 121 -1.38 -16.49 -20.88
C LEU A 121 -0.67 -16.84 -22.19
N ASP A 122 -1.14 -16.23 -23.28
CA ASP A 122 -0.36 -16.22 -24.52
C ASP A 122 0.90 -15.38 -24.33
N VAL A 123 2.06 -15.92 -24.70
CA VAL A 123 3.34 -15.21 -24.59
C VAL A 123 3.33 -13.88 -25.36
N SER A 124 2.62 -13.82 -26.49
CA SER A 124 2.44 -12.58 -27.26
C SER A 124 1.79 -11.44 -26.48
N ASN A 125 1.06 -11.76 -25.41
CA ASN A 125 0.47 -10.74 -24.52
C ASN A 125 1.52 -9.83 -23.89
N GLY A 126 2.77 -10.28 -23.71
CA GLY A 126 3.83 -9.44 -23.18
C GLY A 126 4.07 -8.17 -23.99
N ALA A 127 3.93 -8.25 -25.32
CA ALA A 127 4.07 -7.11 -26.23
C ALA A 127 2.95 -6.06 -26.08
N ASP A 128 1.79 -6.46 -25.54
CA ASP A 128 0.62 -5.58 -25.35
C ASP A 128 0.39 -5.23 -23.86
N PHE A 129 1.39 -5.41 -23.00
CA PHE A 129 1.26 -5.26 -21.55
C PHE A 129 0.66 -3.91 -21.14
N TYR A 130 1.19 -2.82 -21.63
CA TYR A 130 0.70 -1.48 -21.29
C TYR A 130 -0.67 -1.19 -21.89
N GLN A 131 -0.94 -1.71 -23.08
CA GLN A 131 -2.27 -1.59 -23.70
C GLN A 131 -3.32 -2.38 -22.89
N ALA A 132 -2.98 -3.56 -22.42
CA ALA A 132 -3.84 -4.35 -21.53
C ALA A 132 -4.13 -3.63 -20.22
N MET A 133 -3.12 -3.04 -19.57
CA MET A 133 -3.30 -2.23 -18.37
C MET A 133 -4.23 -1.03 -18.61
N GLU A 134 -4.06 -0.33 -19.72
CA GLU A 134 -4.92 0.80 -20.08
C GLU A 134 -6.35 0.38 -20.33
N SER A 135 -6.56 -0.68 -21.12
CA SER A 135 -7.87 -1.23 -21.41
C SER A 135 -8.58 -1.67 -20.13
N LYS A 136 -7.85 -2.31 -19.22
CA LYS A 136 -8.40 -2.71 -17.92
C LYS A 136 -8.80 -1.51 -17.07
N ARG A 137 -7.97 -0.47 -17.02
CA ARG A 137 -8.29 0.79 -16.32
C ARG A 137 -9.58 1.40 -16.87
N GLU A 138 -9.69 1.54 -18.18
CA GLU A 138 -10.89 2.07 -18.81
C GLU A 138 -12.13 1.22 -18.52
N ASN A 139 -12.00 -0.09 -18.52
CA ASN A 139 -13.09 -1.00 -18.14
C ASN A 139 -13.53 -0.78 -16.69
N ILE A 140 -12.61 -0.57 -15.76
CA ILE A 140 -12.93 -0.28 -14.36
C ILE A 140 -13.59 1.09 -14.21
N LEU A 141 -13.05 2.13 -14.85
CA LEU A 141 -13.61 3.49 -14.79
C LEU A 141 -15.02 3.57 -15.39
N ASN A 142 -15.29 2.79 -16.43
CA ASN A 142 -16.58 2.78 -17.12
C ASN A 142 -17.55 1.71 -16.62
N ALA A 143 -17.15 0.87 -15.67
CA ALA A 143 -18.03 -0.12 -15.08
C ALA A 143 -19.20 0.57 -14.34
N PRO A 144 -20.44 0.12 -14.50
CA PRO A 144 -21.60 0.68 -13.78
C PRO A 144 -21.42 0.65 -12.25
N SER A 145 -20.72 -0.35 -11.74
CA SER A 145 -20.40 -0.49 -10.31
C SER A 145 -19.46 0.58 -9.75
N SER A 146 -18.68 1.24 -10.61
CA SER A 146 -17.74 2.28 -10.19
C SER A 146 -18.44 3.57 -9.75
N ASN A 147 -19.63 3.84 -10.29
CA ASN A 147 -20.45 5.03 -9.97
C ASN A 147 -19.66 6.36 -9.97
N LEU A 148 -18.69 6.49 -10.90
CA LEU A 148 -17.83 7.67 -11.02
C LEU A 148 -18.45 8.71 -11.96
N SER A 149 -18.35 10.00 -11.56
CA SER A 149 -18.66 11.11 -12.47
C SER A 149 -17.61 11.23 -13.58
N ASN A 150 -17.92 12.00 -14.65
CA ASN A 150 -16.95 12.23 -15.73
C ASN A 150 -15.69 12.94 -15.23
N GLU A 151 -15.83 13.91 -14.32
CA GLU A 151 -14.72 14.66 -13.72
C GLU A 151 -13.81 13.71 -12.91
N GLN A 152 -14.40 12.75 -12.20
CA GLN A 152 -13.65 11.74 -11.45
C GLN A 152 -12.91 10.78 -12.40
N LYS A 153 -13.54 10.35 -13.49
CA LYS A 153 -12.88 9.53 -14.51
C LYS A 153 -11.71 10.27 -15.16
N ASP A 154 -11.90 11.54 -15.51
CA ASP A 154 -10.86 12.36 -16.11
C ASP A 154 -9.71 12.65 -15.14
N TYR A 155 -10.01 12.80 -13.84
CA TYR A 155 -8.99 12.86 -12.80
C TYR A 155 -8.11 11.61 -12.80
N TRP A 156 -8.69 10.42 -12.82
CA TRP A 156 -7.93 9.17 -12.81
C TRP A 156 -7.14 8.95 -14.11
N ARG A 157 -7.68 9.34 -15.26
CA ARG A 157 -6.96 9.32 -16.55
C ARG A 157 -5.74 10.25 -16.52
N ASN A 158 -5.92 11.46 -16.01
CA ASN A 158 -4.82 12.40 -15.85
C ASN A 158 -3.75 11.91 -14.88
N MET A 159 -4.15 11.32 -13.75
CA MET A 159 -3.19 10.71 -12.82
C MET A 159 -2.39 9.59 -13.50
N ALA A 160 -3.04 8.76 -14.28
CA ALA A 160 -2.37 7.66 -14.99
C ALA A 160 -1.42 8.17 -16.09
N SER A 161 -1.75 9.25 -16.79
CA SER A 161 -0.88 9.84 -17.82
C SER A 161 0.41 10.47 -17.28
N ASN A 162 0.44 10.76 -15.96
CA ASN A 162 1.63 11.30 -15.29
C ASN A 162 2.60 10.19 -14.81
N ILE A 163 2.25 8.92 -14.99
CA ILE A 163 3.12 7.81 -14.63
C ILE A 163 4.20 7.64 -15.70
N ASN A 164 5.46 7.64 -15.26
CA ASN A 164 6.58 7.39 -16.17
C ASN A 164 6.58 5.94 -16.66
N MET A 165 6.67 5.78 -17.98
CA MET A 165 6.76 4.47 -18.62
C MET A 165 8.18 4.25 -19.19
N PRO A 166 8.71 3.02 -19.20
CA PRO A 166 8.13 1.82 -18.59
C PRO A 166 8.13 1.88 -17.05
N LEU A 167 7.15 1.22 -16.42
CA LEU A 167 7.09 1.10 -14.97
C LEU A 167 8.38 0.47 -14.44
N LYS A 168 8.94 1.03 -13.39
CA LYS A 168 10.09 0.43 -12.71
C LYS A 168 9.59 -0.36 -11.50
N TYR A 169 9.79 -1.68 -11.53
CA TYR A 169 9.53 -2.51 -10.36
C TYR A 169 10.59 -2.27 -9.28
N GLY A 170 10.21 -2.39 -8.03
CA GLY A 170 11.09 -2.25 -6.88
C GLY A 170 10.34 -2.49 -5.58
N TYR A 171 11.02 -2.33 -4.47
CA TYR A 171 10.42 -2.46 -3.15
C TYR A 171 9.42 -1.33 -2.87
N PHE A 172 8.17 -1.67 -2.56
CA PHE A 172 7.09 -0.71 -2.31
C PHE A 172 6.30 -0.95 -1.00
N GLU A 173 6.64 -2.03 -0.27
CA GLU A 173 5.96 -2.41 0.98
C GLU A 173 5.90 -1.30 2.03
N GLY A 174 6.91 -0.43 2.06
CA GLY A 174 6.90 0.72 2.95
C GLY A 174 5.70 1.65 2.73
N TRP A 175 5.26 1.82 1.49
CA TRP A 175 4.07 2.60 1.15
C TRP A 175 2.78 1.90 1.59
N GLU A 176 2.72 0.58 1.49
CA GLU A 176 1.58 -0.20 1.95
C GLU A 176 1.41 -0.09 3.47
N ILE A 177 2.52 -0.18 4.22
CA ILE A 177 2.52 0.03 5.68
C ILE A 177 2.05 1.45 6.03
N ILE A 178 2.53 2.48 5.31
CA ILE A 178 2.11 3.86 5.53
C ILE A 178 0.61 4.01 5.27
N THR A 179 0.10 3.53 4.14
CA THR A 179 -1.32 3.66 3.80
C THR A 179 -2.23 2.96 4.80
N THR A 180 -1.86 1.77 5.25
CA THR A 180 -2.60 1.04 6.30
C THR A 180 -2.55 1.77 7.65
N SER A 181 -1.45 2.47 7.93
CA SER A 181 -1.29 3.25 9.17
C SER A 181 -2.13 4.53 9.20
N PHE A 182 -2.65 5.01 8.05
CA PHE A 182 -3.55 6.18 8.02
C PHE A 182 -4.84 5.97 8.82
N GLU A 183 -5.35 4.76 8.89
CA GLU A 183 -6.51 4.44 9.72
C GLU A 183 -6.22 4.67 11.20
N LEU A 184 -4.99 4.39 11.64
CA LEU A 184 -4.54 4.60 13.01
C LEU A 184 -4.34 6.09 13.35
N LEU A 185 -4.04 6.93 12.35
CA LEU A 185 -3.95 8.39 12.52
C LEU A 185 -5.28 9.01 12.99
N MET A 186 -6.42 8.46 12.60
CA MET A 186 -7.72 8.91 13.07
C MET A 186 -7.83 8.82 14.60
N PHE A 187 -7.30 7.76 15.20
CA PHE A 187 -7.28 7.62 16.67
C PHE A 187 -6.33 8.62 17.33
N ALA A 188 -5.18 8.90 16.72
CA ALA A 188 -4.26 9.91 17.20
C ALA A 188 -4.88 11.31 17.16
N ILE A 189 -5.56 11.67 16.08
CA ILE A 189 -6.28 12.94 15.94
C ILE A 189 -7.37 13.03 17.02
N LEU A 190 -8.15 11.98 17.24
CA LEU A 190 -9.21 11.95 18.24
C LEU A 190 -8.63 12.13 19.65
N ALA A 191 -7.51 11.48 19.97
CA ALA A 191 -6.81 11.67 21.24
C ALA A 191 -6.32 13.11 21.42
N ILE A 192 -5.76 13.71 20.38
CA ILE A 192 -5.36 15.13 20.38
C ILE A 192 -6.57 16.04 20.63
N CYS A 193 -7.69 15.81 19.97
CA CYS A 193 -8.92 16.57 20.17
C CYS A 193 -9.43 16.49 21.63
N ILE A 194 -9.42 15.30 22.23
CA ILE A 194 -9.82 15.11 23.63
C ILE A 194 -8.92 15.88 24.57
N VAL A 195 -7.63 15.94 24.30
CA VAL A 195 -6.64 16.65 25.13
C VAL A 195 -6.76 18.17 24.97
N ILE A 196 -7.02 18.65 23.76
CA ILE A 196 -7.10 20.09 23.45
C ILE A 196 -8.45 20.68 23.87
N ALA A 197 -9.52 19.90 23.82
CA ALA A 197 -10.86 20.37 24.14
C ALA A 197 -10.96 21.11 25.50
N PRO A 198 -10.39 20.63 26.64
CA PRO A 198 -10.41 21.33 27.90
C PRO A 198 -9.67 22.69 27.92
N VAL A 199 -8.68 22.88 27.03
CA VAL A 199 -7.92 24.14 26.89
C VAL A 199 -8.85 25.28 26.48
N PHE A 200 -9.87 24.98 25.68
CA PHE A 200 -10.89 25.95 25.24
C PHE A 200 -12.15 25.95 26.07
N SER A 201 -12.61 24.77 26.50
CA SER A 201 -13.86 24.65 27.27
C SER A 201 -13.71 24.93 28.77
N GLY A 202 -12.51 24.81 29.31
CA GLY A 202 -12.26 25.00 30.75
C GLY A 202 -12.59 26.42 31.25
N GLU A 203 -12.33 27.42 30.41
CA GLU A 203 -12.65 28.82 30.75
C GLU A 203 -14.17 29.07 30.78
N TYR A 204 -14.89 28.45 29.86
CA TYR A 204 -16.34 28.50 29.83
C TYR A 204 -16.94 27.81 31.05
N GLN A 205 -16.45 26.61 31.39
CA GLN A 205 -16.89 25.87 32.57
C GLN A 205 -16.58 26.61 33.88
N ALA A 206 -15.46 27.36 33.93
CA ALA A 206 -15.07 28.16 35.06
C ALA A 206 -15.80 29.54 35.12
N GLY A 207 -16.60 29.88 34.09
CA GLY A 207 -17.29 31.17 34.01
C GLY A 207 -16.34 32.39 33.83
N THR A 208 -15.10 32.13 33.41
CA THR A 208 -14.07 33.17 33.21
C THR A 208 -14.01 33.71 31.79
N ASP A 209 -14.71 33.08 30.85
CA ASP A 209 -14.77 33.43 29.42
C ASP A 209 -15.24 34.88 29.19
N ALA A 210 -16.24 35.35 29.92
CA ALA A 210 -16.74 36.74 29.82
C ALA A 210 -15.67 37.78 30.21
N VAL A 211 -14.89 37.48 31.25
CA VAL A 211 -13.80 38.36 31.73
C VAL A 211 -12.64 38.36 30.69
N ILE A 212 -12.30 37.21 30.15
CA ILE A 212 -11.25 37.07 29.14
C ILE A 212 -11.66 37.78 27.86
N LEU A 213 -12.89 37.58 27.39
CA LEU A 213 -13.40 38.21 26.16
C LEU A 213 -13.55 39.70 26.23
N SER A 214 -13.73 40.27 27.45
CA SER A 214 -13.78 41.73 27.68
C SER A 214 -12.38 42.37 27.68
N GLY A 215 -11.31 41.56 27.82
CA GLY A 215 -9.94 42.05 27.82
C GLY A 215 -9.47 42.44 26.41
N LYS A 216 -8.52 43.42 26.34
CA LYS A 216 -8.00 44.01 25.10
C LYS A 216 -7.48 42.96 24.10
N TYR A 217 -6.98 41.84 24.59
CA TYR A 217 -6.35 40.80 23.76
C TYR A 217 -7.05 39.42 23.84
N GLY A 218 -8.16 39.33 24.57
CA GLY A 218 -8.87 38.05 24.81
C GLY A 218 -9.47 37.43 23.56
N LYS A 219 -9.91 38.26 22.61
CA LYS A 219 -10.53 37.80 21.36
C LYS A 219 -9.53 37.39 20.26
N THR A 220 -8.28 37.78 20.39
CA THR A 220 -7.29 37.58 19.30
C THR A 220 -6.01 36.90 19.78
N LYS A 221 -5.18 37.64 20.53
CA LYS A 221 -3.84 37.14 20.92
C LYS A 221 -3.92 35.93 21.86
N LEU A 222 -4.93 35.86 22.74
CA LEU A 222 -5.07 34.71 23.63
C LEU A 222 -5.44 33.43 22.86
N ILE A 223 -6.35 33.55 21.89
CA ILE A 223 -6.74 32.39 21.06
C ILE A 223 -5.53 31.89 20.26
N THR A 224 -4.79 32.81 19.64
CA THR A 224 -3.56 32.47 18.90
C THR A 224 -2.52 31.82 19.82
N ALA A 225 -2.32 32.38 21.01
CA ALA A 225 -1.38 31.81 22.00
C ALA A 225 -1.80 30.41 22.47
N LYS A 226 -3.10 30.18 22.65
CA LYS A 226 -3.63 28.84 23.00
C LYS A 226 -3.41 27.83 21.89
N ILE A 227 -3.69 28.20 20.64
CA ILE A 227 -3.48 27.34 19.47
C ILE A 227 -1.98 27.00 19.32
N LEU A 228 -1.08 27.95 19.57
CA LEU A 228 0.36 27.72 19.47
C LEU A 228 0.93 26.93 20.67
N ALA A 229 0.23 26.93 21.81
CA ALA A 229 0.68 26.26 23.03
C ALA A 229 0.07 24.86 23.20
N SER A 230 -0.94 24.51 22.42
CA SER A 230 -1.61 23.19 22.41
C SER A 230 -1.08 22.30 21.29
#